data_d0c857473388db67fbc375ee50855afd
#
_entry.id   d0c857473388db67fbc375ee50855afd
#
_cell.length_a   1.000
_cell.length_b   1.000
_cell.length_c   1.000
_cell.angle_alpha   90.00
_cell.angle_beta   90.00
_cell.angle_gamma   90.00
#
_symmetry.space_group_name_H-M   'P 1'
#
loop_
_entity.id
_entity.type
_entity.pdbx_description
1 polymer ?
#
loop_
_entity_poly.entity_id
_entity_poly.type
_entity_poly.pdbx_seq_one_letter_code
_entity_poly.pdbx_strand_id
1 'polypeptide(L)'
;RMEFHQAAGCKTFFQLKDHLWTLLLWEQGKFTIPKSAKPGMIYDGCHCGTGHMTVLPTGDVYACRRMESKVGNVAENSLEELFFSPQMEAKRDFKKFKKCSKCELFGWCRGCPAVTYGYTGDMYEADPQCWKEIEE
;
A
#
# COMPACT_ATOMS: atom_id res chain seq x y z
N ARG A 1 -4.13 -6.14 23.42
CA ARG A 1 -2.82 -6.40 24.08
C ARG A 1 -1.86 -5.22 23.98
N MET A 2 -1.69 -4.61 22.80
CA MET A 2 -0.79 -3.46 22.61
C MET A 2 -1.12 -2.30 23.55
N GLU A 3 -2.39 -1.86 23.58
CA GLU A 3 -2.87 -0.78 24.46
C GLU A 3 -2.64 -1.10 25.93
N PHE A 4 -2.83 -2.35 26.35
CA PHE A 4 -2.55 -2.80 27.71
C PHE A 4 -1.08 -2.65 28.07
N HIS A 5 -0.15 -3.07 27.21
CA HIS A 5 1.28 -2.95 27.46
C HIS A 5 1.75 -1.50 27.46
N GLN A 6 1.20 -0.66 26.58
CA GLN A 6 1.48 0.77 26.56
C GLN A 6 1.03 1.47 27.85
N ALA A 7 -0.20 1.16 28.30
CA ALA A 7 -0.74 1.70 29.56
C ALA A 7 0.04 1.23 30.79
N ALA A 8 0.63 0.03 30.75
CA ALA A 8 1.51 -0.50 31.79
C ALA A 8 2.95 0.05 31.76
N GLY A 9 3.22 1.07 30.93
CA GLY A 9 4.55 1.72 30.84
C GLY A 9 5.59 0.87 30.13
N CYS A 10 5.19 -0.10 29.30
CA CYS A 10 6.11 -0.87 28.49
C CYS A 10 6.89 0.03 27.50
N LYS A 11 8.21 -0.08 27.49
CA LYS A 11 9.10 0.70 26.62
C LYS A 11 9.18 0.16 25.19
N THR A 12 8.55 -0.98 24.90
CA THR A 12 8.52 -1.57 23.57
C THR A 12 7.74 -0.68 22.60
N PHE A 13 8.34 -0.35 21.46
CA PHE A 13 7.65 0.32 20.39
C PHE A 13 6.82 -0.70 19.60
N PHE A 14 5.50 -0.48 19.56
CA PHE A 14 4.57 -1.31 18.78
C PHE A 14 4.25 -0.61 17.47
N GLN A 15 4.50 -1.28 16.36
CA GLN A 15 4.17 -0.79 15.03
C GLN A 15 3.09 -1.67 14.41
N LEU A 16 2.04 -1.03 13.91
CA LEU A 16 0.99 -1.66 13.13
C LEU A 16 1.40 -1.65 11.67
N LYS A 17 1.57 -2.83 11.08
CA LYS A 17 2.01 -2.98 9.67
C LYS A 17 0.97 -3.60 8.76
N ASP A 18 -0.18 -3.95 9.28
CA ASP A 18 -1.26 -4.47 8.47
C ASP A 18 -1.87 -3.36 7.61
N HIS A 19 -1.97 -3.59 6.32
CA HIS A 19 -2.48 -2.62 5.36
C HIS A 19 -4.00 -2.39 5.47
N LEU A 20 -4.72 -3.27 6.18
CA LEU A 20 -6.16 -3.12 6.47
C LEU A 20 -6.42 -2.51 7.86
N TRP A 21 -5.37 -2.16 8.60
CA TRP A 21 -5.54 -1.61 9.95
C TRP A 21 -6.38 -0.34 9.98
N THR A 22 -6.18 0.53 9.01
CA THR A 22 -6.97 1.78 8.91
C THR A 22 -8.46 1.49 8.69
N LEU A 23 -8.79 0.46 7.90
CA LEU A 23 -10.17 0.03 7.72
C LEU A 23 -10.80 -0.42 9.06
N LEU A 24 -10.09 -1.22 9.85
CA LEU A 24 -10.55 -1.64 11.17
C LEU A 24 -10.77 -0.45 12.11
N LEU A 25 -9.83 0.50 12.14
CA LEU A 25 -9.95 1.70 12.96
C LEU A 25 -11.12 2.58 12.51
N TRP A 26 -11.36 2.69 11.20
CA TRP A 26 -12.46 3.44 10.64
C TRP A 26 -13.81 2.84 11.04
N GLU A 27 -13.99 1.53 10.94
CA GLU A 27 -15.20 0.83 11.41
C GLU A 27 -15.45 0.98 12.92
N GLN A 28 -14.37 1.05 13.71
CA GLN A 28 -14.47 1.28 15.16
C GLN A 28 -14.70 2.75 15.52
N GLY A 29 -14.82 3.66 14.55
CA GLY A 29 -14.94 5.09 14.79
C GLY A 29 -13.67 5.75 15.38
N LYS A 30 -12.53 5.04 15.32
CA LYS A 30 -11.22 5.52 15.85
C LYS A 30 -10.39 6.23 14.79
N PHE A 31 -10.80 6.21 13.55
CA PHE A 31 -10.20 6.93 12.44
C PHE A 31 -11.28 7.69 11.66
N THR A 32 -11.00 8.94 11.34
CA THR A 32 -11.83 9.77 10.46
C THR A 32 -10.96 10.42 9.41
N ILE A 33 -11.46 10.48 8.19
CA ILE A 33 -10.76 11.13 7.08
C ILE A 33 -10.64 12.63 7.38
N PRO A 34 -9.41 13.20 7.43
CA PRO A 34 -9.24 14.63 7.68
C PRO A 34 -9.93 15.48 6.59
N LYS A 35 -10.58 16.57 7.00
CA LYS A 35 -11.22 17.51 6.06
C LYS A 35 -10.23 18.16 5.07
N SER A 36 -8.96 18.20 5.41
CA SER A 36 -7.87 18.69 4.54
C SER A 36 -7.38 17.67 3.52
N ALA A 37 -7.92 16.46 3.53
CA ALA A 37 -7.51 15.41 2.62
C ALA A 37 -7.83 15.78 1.16
N LYS A 38 -6.85 15.57 0.28
CA LYS A 38 -6.98 15.83 -1.15
C LYS A 38 -7.27 14.52 -1.87
N PRO A 39 -8.23 14.50 -2.80
CA PRO A 39 -8.50 13.32 -3.63
C PRO A 39 -7.25 12.87 -4.39
N GLY A 40 -7.04 11.57 -4.48
CA GLY A 40 -5.92 10.96 -5.22
C GLY A 40 -4.57 11.01 -4.52
N MET A 41 -4.48 11.62 -3.33
CA MET A 41 -3.26 11.60 -2.52
C MET A 41 -3.19 10.34 -1.66
N ILE A 42 -1.98 9.80 -1.53
CA ILE A 42 -1.67 8.67 -0.65
C ILE A 42 -1.01 9.21 0.62
N TYR A 43 -1.64 8.95 1.75
CA TYR A 43 -1.21 9.40 3.06
C TYR A 43 -0.62 8.27 3.90
N ASP A 44 -1.17 7.04 3.74
CA ASP A 44 -0.75 5.87 4.51
C ASP A 44 -1.09 4.58 3.74
N GLY A 45 -0.93 3.43 4.38
CA GLY A 45 -1.19 2.11 3.81
C GLY A 45 -0.01 1.59 2.97
N CYS A 46 -0.30 0.88 1.90
CA CYS A 46 0.74 0.32 1.04
C CYS A 46 1.46 1.40 0.22
N HIS A 47 2.80 1.44 0.31
CA HIS A 47 3.65 2.37 -0.43
C HIS A 47 4.24 1.79 -1.72
N CYS A 48 3.71 0.68 -2.24
CA CYS A 48 4.12 0.12 -3.53
C CYS A 48 3.98 1.17 -4.63
N GLY A 49 5.09 1.44 -5.31
CA GLY A 49 5.20 2.44 -6.36
C GLY A 49 5.29 3.90 -5.88
N THR A 50 4.94 4.23 -4.64
CA THR A 50 4.87 5.62 -4.16
C THR A 50 5.94 6.03 -3.15
N GLY A 51 6.44 5.11 -2.34
CA GLY A 51 7.32 5.47 -1.23
C GLY A 51 8.49 4.51 -1.00
N HIS A 52 8.59 3.42 -1.75
CA HIS A 52 9.72 2.50 -1.64
C HIS A 52 10.01 1.76 -2.95
N MET A 53 11.25 1.30 -3.04
CA MET A 53 11.73 0.32 -4.01
C MET A 53 12.49 -0.77 -3.28
N THR A 54 12.60 -1.93 -3.88
CA THR A 54 13.42 -3.03 -3.38
C THR A 54 14.48 -3.38 -4.42
N VAL A 55 15.75 -3.32 -4.03
CA VAL A 55 16.86 -3.80 -4.86
C VAL A 55 17.20 -5.22 -4.45
N LEU A 56 17.18 -6.13 -5.41
CA LEU A 56 17.56 -7.54 -5.20
C LEU A 56 19.07 -7.72 -5.32
N PRO A 57 19.64 -8.84 -4.83
CA PRO A 57 21.08 -9.12 -4.96
C PRO A 57 21.59 -9.16 -6.41
N THR A 58 20.72 -9.38 -7.37
CA THR A 58 21.00 -9.33 -8.82
C THR A 58 21.11 -7.91 -9.38
N GLY A 59 20.83 -6.88 -8.56
CA GLY A 59 20.70 -5.50 -9.01
C GLY A 59 19.31 -5.16 -9.58
N ASP A 60 18.42 -6.14 -9.71
CA ASP A 60 17.05 -5.89 -10.16
C ASP A 60 16.27 -5.05 -9.14
N VAL A 61 15.53 -4.08 -9.65
CA VAL A 61 14.71 -3.17 -8.83
C VAL A 61 13.23 -3.49 -9.02
N TYR A 62 12.55 -3.63 -7.91
CA TYR A 62 11.13 -3.95 -7.84
C TYR A 62 10.34 -2.86 -7.11
N ALA A 63 9.12 -2.59 -7.56
CA ALA A 63 8.19 -1.73 -6.83
C ALA A 63 7.74 -2.36 -5.50
N CYS A 64 7.68 -3.70 -5.45
CA CYS A 64 7.41 -4.48 -4.23
C CYS A 64 8.12 -5.84 -4.32
N ARG A 65 8.89 -6.21 -3.28
CA ARG A 65 9.59 -7.52 -3.22
C ARG A 65 8.67 -8.74 -3.16
N ARG A 66 7.38 -8.55 -2.88
CA ARG A 66 6.42 -9.63 -2.62
C ARG A 66 5.62 -10.05 -3.84
N MET A 67 5.82 -9.40 -5.00
CA MET A 67 5.16 -9.74 -6.25
C MET A 67 6.09 -9.45 -7.42
N GLU A 68 5.79 -10.01 -8.58
CA GLU A 68 6.48 -9.66 -9.83
C GLU A 68 6.17 -8.21 -10.19
N SER A 69 7.15 -7.35 -10.01
CA SER A 69 7.01 -5.90 -10.17
C SER A 69 8.32 -5.23 -10.54
N LYS A 70 9.16 -5.94 -11.33
CA LYS A 70 10.44 -5.42 -11.82
C LYS A 70 10.21 -4.11 -12.58
N VAL A 71 11.06 -3.11 -12.28
CA VAL A 71 11.06 -1.79 -12.93
C VAL A 71 12.37 -1.50 -13.66
N GLY A 72 13.43 -2.27 -13.41
CA GLY A 72 14.72 -2.17 -14.08
C GLY A 72 15.85 -2.75 -13.26
N ASN A 73 17.10 -2.31 -13.50
CA ASN A 73 18.29 -2.79 -12.82
C ASN A 73 19.24 -1.62 -12.51
N VAL A 74 19.86 -1.60 -11.32
CA VAL A 74 20.77 -0.53 -10.89
C VAL A 74 22.11 -0.53 -11.64
N ALA A 75 22.46 -1.60 -12.36
CA ALA A 75 23.61 -1.60 -13.24
C ALA A 75 23.39 -0.81 -14.54
N GLU A 76 22.13 -0.56 -14.89
CA GLU A 76 21.74 0.11 -16.15
C GLU A 76 21.24 1.53 -15.92
N ASN A 77 20.58 1.78 -14.79
CA ASN A 77 19.91 3.02 -14.47
C ASN A 77 20.13 3.44 -13.01
N SER A 78 20.13 4.73 -12.74
CA SER A 78 20.10 5.24 -11.38
C SER A 78 18.76 4.93 -10.69
N LEU A 79 18.76 4.91 -9.34
CA LEU A 79 17.52 4.71 -8.57
C LEU A 79 16.48 5.81 -8.84
N GLU A 80 16.93 7.04 -9.11
CA GLU A 80 16.05 8.16 -9.45
C GLU A 80 15.36 7.91 -10.80
N GLU A 81 16.10 7.52 -11.84
CA GLU A 81 15.54 7.17 -13.15
C GLU A 81 14.54 6.02 -13.04
N LEU A 82 14.87 4.99 -12.25
CA LEU A 82 13.98 3.84 -12.02
C LEU A 82 12.72 4.24 -11.25
N PHE A 83 12.83 5.14 -10.27
CA PHE A 83 11.67 5.62 -9.51
C PHE A 83 10.69 6.44 -10.35
N PHE A 84 11.18 7.16 -11.35
CA PHE A 84 10.37 7.94 -12.29
C PHE A 84 10.18 7.25 -13.65
N SER A 85 10.53 5.97 -13.75
CA SER A 85 10.38 5.21 -14.98
C SER A 85 8.91 4.95 -15.34
N PRO A 86 8.59 4.75 -16.64
CA PRO A 86 7.24 4.37 -17.06
C PRO A 86 6.74 3.08 -16.39
N GLN A 87 7.64 2.14 -16.07
CA GLN A 87 7.33 0.89 -15.39
C GLN A 87 6.88 1.14 -13.95
N MET A 88 7.52 2.09 -13.26
CA MET A 88 7.11 2.49 -11.91
C MET A 88 5.82 3.33 -11.94
N GLU A 89 5.71 4.26 -12.90
CA GLU A 89 4.49 5.05 -13.09
C GLU A 89 3.26 4.17 -13.35
N ALA A 90 3.42 3.07 -14.12
CA ALA A 90 2.34 2.12 -14.32
C ALA A 90 1.81 1.52 -13.00
N LYS A 91 2.67 1.39 -11.96
CA LYS A 91 2.25 0.91 -10.62
C LYS A 91 1.51 1.98 -9.80
N ARG A 92 1.58 3.25 -10.22
CA ARG A 92 0.90 4.41 -9.63
C ARG A 92 -0.43 4.73 -10.31
N ASP A 93 -0.83 3.99 -11.31
CA ASP A 93 -2.12 4.18 -11.97
C ASP A 93 -3.26 3.69 -11.06
N PHE A 94 -3.57 4.52 -10.08
CA PHE A 94 -4.55 4.21 -9.03
C PHE A 94 -5.98 4.07 -9.54
N LYS A 95 -6.27 4.59 -10.74
CA LYS A 95 -7.58 4.43 -11.39
C LYS A 95 -7.87 2.98 -11.80
N LYS A 96 -6.81 2.18 -11.97
CA LYS A 96 -6.93 0.75 -12.31
C LYS A 96 -7.40 -0.12 -11.15
N PHE A 97 -7.27 0.34 -9.89
CA PHE A 97 -7.73 -0.44 -8.75
C PHE A 97 -9.25 -0.54 -8.75
N LYS A 98 -9.78 -1.71 -9.13
CA LYS A 98 -11.19 -1.92 -9.44
C LYS A 98 -12.13 -1.58 -8.28
N LYS A 99 -11.82 -2.07 -7.09
CA LYS A 99 -12.58 -1.79 -5.85
C LYS A 99 -12.04 -0.55 -5.14
N CYS A 100 -10.73 -0.51 -4.89
CA CYS A 100 -10.14 0.49 -4.01
C CYS A 100 -10.21 1.91 -4.60
N SER A 101 -10.18 2.10 -5.93
CA SER A 101 -10.28 3.44 -6.54
C SER A 101 -11.61 4.15 -6.25
N LYS A 102 -12.65 3.38 -5.93
CA LYS A 102 -13.98 3.89 -5.57
C LYS A 102 -14.15 4.06 -4.05
N CYS A 103 -13.16 3.66 -3.26
CA CYS A 103 -13.24 3.65 -1.80
C CYS A 103 -12.81 4.99 -1.21
N GLU A 104 -13.62 5.53 -0.30
CA GLU A 104 -13.30 6.76 0.44
C GLU A 104 -11.99 6.68 1.24
N LEU A 105 -11.61 5.48 1.69
CA LEU A 105 -10.38 5.23 2.45
C LEU A 105 -9.15 5.06 1.56
N PHE A 106 -9.25 5.21 0.25
CA PHE A 106 -8.17 4.91 -0.69
C PHE A 106 -6.81 5.52 -0.32
N GLY A 107 -6.82 6.76 0.17
CA GLY A 107 -5.60 7.47 0.56
C GLY A 107 -4.88 6.88 1.79
N TRP A 108 -5.56 6.05 2.58
CA TRP A 108 -5.04 5.46 3.83
C TRP A 108 -5.05 3.93 3.82
N CYS A 109 -5.91 3.32 3.00
CA CYS A 109 -6.05 1.88 2.89
C CYS A 109 -6.33 1.50 1.44
N ARG A 110 -5.40 0.79 0.80
CA ARG A 110 -5.54 0.30 -0.58
C ARG A 110 -5.46 -1.22 -0.66
N GLY A 111 -5.64 -1.90 0.47
CA GLY A 111 -5.30 -3.30 0.56
C GLY A 111 -3.80 -3.56 0.29
N CYS A 112 -3.45 -4.78 -0.02
CA CYS A 112 -2.09 -5.16 -0.39
C CYS A 112 -2.03 -5.66 -1.84
N PRO A 113 -1.50 -4.87 -2.80
CA PRO A 113 -1.38 -5.31 -4.19
C PRO A 113 -0.64 -6.64 -4.36
N ALA A 114 0.31 -6.95 -3.46
CA ALA A 114 1.03 -8.22 -3.52
C ALA A 114 0.18 -9.41 -3.06
N VAL A 115 -0.71 -9.24 -2.08
CA VAL A 115 -1.68 -10.26 -1.67
C VAL A 115 -2.70 -10.46 -2.79
N THR A 116 -3.23 -9.37 -3.33
CA THR A 116 -4.17 -9.39 -4.45
C THR A 116 -3.56 -10.11 -5.66
N TYR A 117 -2.34 -9.75 -6.05
CA TYR A 117 -1.62 -10.39 -7.15
C TYR A 117 -1.43 -11.89 -6.92
N GLY A 118 -1.00 -12.28 -5.71
CA GLY A 118 -0.79 -13.70 -5.37
C GLY A 118 -2.06 -14.52 -5.41
N TYR A 119 -3.22 -13.91 -5.18
CA TYR A 119 -4.52 -14.58 -5.17
C TYR A 119 -5.22 -14.58 -6.55
N THR A 120 -5.12 -13.48 -7.30
CA THR A 120 -5.88 -13.25 -8.54
C THR A 120 -5.03 -13.24 -9.81
N GLY A 121 -3.71 -13.06 -9.70
CA GLY A 121 -2.81 -12.79 -10.84
C GLY A 121 -2.81 -11.33 -11.30
N ASP A 122 -3.67 -10.47 -10.76
CA ASP A 122 -3.77 -9.05 -11.10
C ASP A 122 -3.73 -8.18 -9.84
N MET A 123 -2.73 -7.30 -9.72
CA MET A 123 -2.56 -6.42 -8.56
C MET A 123 -3.66 -5.36 -8.38
N TYR A 124 -4.47 -5.13 -9.41
CA TYR A 124 -5.51 -4.12 -9.43
C TYR A 124 -6.90 -4.63 -9.04
N GLU A 125 -7.03 -5.95 -8.85
CA GLU A 125 -8.25 -6.56 -8.35
C GLU A 125 -8.58 -6.15 -6.90
N ALA A 126 -9.74 -6.56 -6.42
CA ALA A 126 -10.11 -6.40 -5.02
C ALA A 126 -9.18 -7.25 -4.14
N ASP A 127 -8.66 -6.67 -3.05
CA ASP A 127 -7.92 -7.43 -2.05
C ASP A 127 -8.86 -8.46 -1.42
N PRO A 128 -8.55 -9.78 -1.49
CA PRO A 128 -9.40 -10.83 -0.95
C PRO A 128 -9.59 -10.74 0.57
N GLN A 129 -8.73 -10.01 1.27
CA GLN A 129 -8.82 -9.80 2.70
C GLN A 129 -9.71 -8.59 3.07
N CYS A 130 -10.11 -7.76 2.09
CA CYS A 130 -10.90 -6.57 2.33
C CYS A 130 -12.40 -6.91 2.46
N TRP A 131 -12.93 -6.76 3.65
CA TRP A 131 -14.34 -7.02 3.99
C TRP A 131 -15.29 -5.82 3.78
N LYS A 132 -14.75 -4.61 3.47
CA LYS A 132 -15.61 -3.44 3.25
C LYS A 132 -16.40 -3.61 1.96
N GLU A 133 -17.72 -3.47 2.06
CA GLU A 133 -18.59 -3.33 0.89
C GLU A 133 -18.47 -1.90 0.32
N ILE A 134 -18.51 -1.78 -0.99
CA ILE A 134 -18.55 -0.49 -1.69
C ILE A 134 -19.83 -0.50 -2.53
N GLU A 135 -20.70 0.45 -2.25
CA GLU A 135 -21.89 0.69 -3.06
C GLU A 135 -21.47 1.16 -4.47
N GLU A 136 -22.07 0.59 -5.50
CA GLU A 136 -21.77 0.91 -6.90
C GLU A 136 -22.35 2.28 -7.30
#